data_2ca1a480aaeea4db87f160681952fe29
#
_entry.id   2ca1a480aaeea4db87f160681952fe29
#
_cell.length_a   1.000
_cell.length_b   1.000
_cell.length_c   1.000
_cell.angle_alpha   90.00
_cell.angle_beta   90.00
_cell.angle_gamma   90.00
#
_symmetry.space_group_name_H-M   'P 1'
#
loop_
_entity.id
_entity.type
_entity.pdbx_description
1 polymer ?
#
loop_
_entity_poly.entity_id
_entity_poly.type
_entity_poly.pdbx_seq_one_letter_code
_entity_poly.pdbx_strand_id
1 'polypeptide(L)'
;KAKVKIGKLPKINIIEFQIHQLFVNLISNSLKYSKEGVTPIIKISLEKIDFEDRFNDLVFKEKKFYKIVVSDNGIGFKQEFSEKIFMLFRRLETEMDYNGTGLGLAICKKIVENHNGFIKADGIPGTGAVFTIYLPK
;
A
#
# COMPACT_ATOMS: atom_id res chain seq x y z
N LYS A 1 -0.19 16.84 -12.73
CA LYS A 1 -1.45 16.51 -12.03
C LYS A 1 -1.61 15.00 -11.91
N ALA A 2 -1.87 14.56 -10.70
CA ALA A 2 -2.05 13.15 -10.44
C ALA A 2 -3.39 12.64 -10.94
N LYS A 3 -3.43 11.39 -11.35
CA LYS A 3 -4.65 10.67 -11.70
C LYS A 3 -4.85 9.54 -10.70
N VAL A 4 -6.04 9.50 -10.08
CA VAL A 4 -6.38 8.44 -9.14
C VAL A 4 -7.57 7.69 -9.73
N LYS A 5 -7.38 6.39 -9.98
CA LYS A 5 -8.43 5.52 -10.52
C LYS A 5 -8.86 4.56 -9.44
N ILE A 6 -10.13 4.61 -9.07
CA ILE A 6 -10.67 3.76 -8.02
C ILE A 6 -11.74 2.86 -8.63
N GLY A 7 -11.51 1.55 -8.54
CA GLY A 7 -12.50 0.56 -8.97
C GLY A 7 -13.58 0.35 -7.92
N LYS A 8 -14.41 -0.63 -8.15
CA LYS A 8 -15.47 -0.99 -7.22
C LYS A 8 -14.85 -1.65 -5.99
N LEU A 9 -15.15 -1.12 -4.80
CA LEU A 9 -14.63 -1.64 -3.54
C LEU A 9 -15.73 -2.32 -2.74
N PRO A 10 -15.36 -3.24 -1.84
CA PRO A 10 -16.35 -3.96 -1.03
C PRO A 10 -16.89 -3.11 0.12
N LYS A 11 -17.99 -3.58 0.68
CA LYS A 11 -18.51 -3.05 1.95
C LYS A 11 -18.07 -3.99 3.04
N ILE A 12 -17.38 -3.47 4.04
CA ILE A 12 -16.89 -4.27 5.17
C ILE A 12 -17.03 -3.48 6.46
N ASN A 13 -16.99 -4.20 7.57
CA ASN A 13 -16.99 -3.55 8.88
C ASN A 13 -15.62 -2.98 9.14
N ILE A 14 -15.54 -1.67 9.24
CA ILE A 14 -14.27 -0.97 9.42
C ILE A 14 -14.41 0.15 10.44
N ILE A 15 -13.28 0.58 10.94
CA ILE A 15 -13.19 1.81 11.71
C ILE A 15 -12.94 2.91 10.69
N GLU A 16 -13.99 3.64 10.35
CA GLU A 16 -13.99 4.59 9.24
C GLU A 16 -12.82 5.57 9.29
N PHE A 17 -12.56 6.16 10.44
CA PHE A 17 -11.47 7.09 10.62
C PHE A 17 -10.12 6.46 10.27
N GLN A 18 -9.89 5.24 10.71
CA GLN A 18 -8.63 4.54 10.45
C GLN A 18 -8.46 4.19 8.98
N ILE A 19 -9.51 3.69 8.35
CA ILE A 19 -9.44 3.33 6.93
C ILE A 19 -9.25 4.57 6.06
N HIS A 20 -9.89 5.67 6.42
CA HIS A 20 -9.65 6.94 5.74
C HIS A 20 -8.16 7.31 5.83
N GLN A 21 -7.58 7.22 7.03
CA GLN A 21 -6.18 7.54 7.26
C GLN A 21 -5.25 6.61 6.47
N LEU A 22 -5.61 5.33 6.39
CA LEU A 22 -4.86 4.34 5.60
C LEU A 22 -4.72 4.79 4.15
N PHE A 23 -5.84 5.10 3.49
CA PHE A 23 -5.80 5.47 2.09
C PHE A 23 -5.18 6.84 1.86
N VAL A 24 -5.41 7.79 2.75
CA VAL A 24 -4.74 9.10 2.68
C VAL A 24 -3.23 8.90 2.72
N ASN A 25 -2.74 8.07 3.65
CA ASN A 25 -1.30 7.82 3.78
C ASN A 25 -0.73 7.12 2.55
N LEU A 26 -1.43 6.12 2.01
CA LEU A 26 -0.97 5.40 0.82
C LEU A 26 -0.92 6.32 -0.40
N ILE A 27 -1.96 7.12 -0.61
CA ILE A 27 -2.01 8.04 -1.74
C ILE A 27 -0.95 9.13 -1.58
N SER A 28 -0.80 9.70 -0.40
CA SER A 28 0.22 10.70 -0.13
C SER A 28 1.62 10.16 -0.37
N ASN A 29 1.86 8.92 0.03
CA ASN A 29 3.13 8.26 -0.19
C ASN A 29 3.41 8.10 -1.69
N SER A 30 2.42 7.67 -2.45
CA SER A 30 2.57 7.52 -3.90
C SER A 30 2.84 8.84 -4.59
N LEU A 31 2.24 9.92 -4.13
CA LEU A 31 2.49 11.26 -4.68
C LEU A 31 3.89 11.74 -4.33
N LYS A 32 4.33 11.49 -3.09
CA LYS A 32 5.65 11.91 -2.63
C LYS A 32 6.77 11.26 -3.43
N TYR A 33 6.61 9.99 -3.76
CA TYR A 33 7.62 9.21 -4.46
C TYR A 33 7.32 9.06 -5.95
N SER A 34 6.61 10.02 -6.52
CA SER A 34 6.34 10.04 -7.95
C SER A 34 7.61 10.40 -8.71
N LYS A 35 7.66 9.99 -9.99
CA LYS A 35 8.78 10.33 -10.85
C LYS A 35 8.68 11.76 -11.32
N GLU A 36 9.82 12.43 -11.37
CA GLU A 36 9.89 13.79 -11.88
C GLU A 36 9.51 13.81 -13.34
N GLY A 37 8.68 14.76 -13.72
CA GLY A 37 8.27 14.94 -15.12
C GLY A 37 7.24 13.92 -15.60
N VAL A 38 6.77 13.04 -14.73
CA VAL A 38 5.78 12.01 -15.11
C VAL A 38 4.52 12.24 -14.29
N THR A 39 3.37 12.25 -14.95
CA THR A 39 2.08 12.38 -14.24
C THR A 39 1.88 11.17 -13.35
N PRO A 40 1.74 11.36 -12.02
CA PRO A 40 1.48 10.23 -11.13
C PRO A 40 0.12 9.59 -11.45
N ILE A 41 0.12 8.27 -11.52
CA ILE A 41 -1.10 7.48 -11.72
C ILE A 41 -1.20 6.49 -10.58
N ILE A 42 -2.29 6.57 -9.83
CA ILE A 42 -2.55 5.70 -8.69
C ILE A 42 -3.82 4.92 -8.97
N LYS A 43 -3.77 3.60 -8.80
CA LYS A 43 -4.93 2.74 -9.01
C LYS A 43 -5.26 2.00 -7.73
N ILE A 44 -6.53 1.99 -7.37
CA ILE A 44 -7.04 1.25 -6.22
C ILE A 44 -8.10 0.30 -6.73
N SER A 45 -7.92 -0.98 -6.50
CA SER A 45 -8.84 -2.00 -7.03
C SER A 45 -9.03 -3.15 -6.05
N LEU A 46 -10.20 -3.80 -6.15
CA LEU A 46 -10.47 -5.06 -5.49
C LEU A 46 -10.11 -6.15 -6.47
N GLU A 47 -9.27 -7.10 -6.05
CA GLU A 47 -8.82 -8.18 -6.90
C GLU A 47 -9.15 -9.53 -6.30
N LYS A 48 -9.16 -10.56 -7.15
CA LYS A 48 -9.41 -11.92 -6.69
C LYS A 48 -8.18 -12.47 -6.01
N ILE A 49 -8.42 -13.22 -4.94
CA ILE A 49 -7.36 -13.96 -4.25
C ILE A 49 -7.18 -15.28 -5.02
N ASP A 50 -5.93 -15.60 -5.34
CA ASP A 50 -5.59 -16.86 -5.97
C ASP A 50 -4.74 -17.72 -5.02
N PHE A 51 -4.36 -18.92 -5.48
CA PHE A 51 -3.62 -19.86 -4.65
C PHE A 51 -2.20 -19.38 -4.30
N GLU A 52 -1.69 -18.37 -4.98
CA GLU A 52 -0.36 -17.82 -4.69
C GLU A 52 -0.39 -16.71 -3.63
N ASP A 53 -1.58 -16.22 -3.28
CA ASP A 53 -1.70 -15.16 -2.30
C ASP A 53 -1.35 -15.66 -0.91
N ARG A 54 -0.26 -15.15 -0.36
CA ARG A 54 0.28 -15.56 0.94
C ARG A 54 0.89 -14.39 1.68
N PHE A 55 0.91 -14.53 2.99
CA PHE A 55 1.68 -13.66 3.86
C PHE A 55 2.45 -14.57 4.80
N ASN A 56 3.77 -14.72 4.57
CA ASN A 56 4.60 -15.73 5.21
C ASN A 56 3.99 -17.12 4.98
N ASP A 57 3.61 -17.83 6.05
CA ASP A 57 3.04 -19.17 5.94
C ASP A 57 1.51 -19.16 5.81
N LEU A 58 0.88 -17.98 5.93
CA LEU A 58 -0.56 -17.88 5.83
C LEU A 58 -0.99 -17.82 4.36
N VAL A 59 -1.85 -18.75 3.98
CA VAL A 59 -2.46 -18.79 2.65
C VAL A 59 -3.83 -18.13 2.75
N PHE A 60 -4.04 -17.09 1.95
CA PHE A 60 -5.32 -16.39 1.95
C PHE A 60 -6.35 -17.16 1.15
N LYS A 61 -7.58 -17.17 1.65
CA LYS A 61 -8.70 -17.80 0.97
C LYS A 61 -9.70 -16.75 0.54
N GLU A 62 -10.19 -16.86 -0.67
CA GLU A 62 -11.14 -15.91 -1.26
C GLU A 62 -12.38 -15.72 -0.38
N LYS A 63 -12.83 -16.77 0.28
CA LYS A 63 -14.02 -16.72 1.14
C LYS A 63 -13.80 -15.93 2.44
N LYS A 64 -12.55 -15.76 2.85
CA LYS A 64 -12.20 -15.19 4.16
C LYS A 64 -11.68 -13.78 4.10
N PHE A 65 -11.14 -13.36 2.97
CA PHE A 65 -10.47 -12.08 2.84
C PHE A 65 -10.83 -11.36 1.56
N TYR A 66 -10.83 -10.03 1.64
CA TYR A 66 -10.80 -9.18 0.45
C TYR A 66 -9.35 -8.79 0.17
N LYS A 67 -8.99 -8.74 -1.09
CA LYS A 67 -7.67 -8.29 -1.54
C LYS A 67 -7.82 -6.95 -2.24
N ILE A 68 -7.28 -5.90 -1.63
CA ILE A 68 -7.31 -4.55 -2.19
C ILE A 68 -5.90 -4.18 -2.60
N VAL A 69 -5.74 -3.72 -3.83
CA VAL A 69 -4.44 -3.38 -4.40
C VAL A 69 -4.37 -1.89 -4.67
N VAL A 70 -3.31 -1.26 -4.18
CA VAL A 70 -3.01 0.15 -4.44
C VAL A 70 -1.68 0.18 -5.18
N SER A 71 -1.70 0.58 -6.45
CA SER A 71 -0.49 0.62 -7.26
C SER A 71 -0.21 2.02 -7.77
N ASP A 72 1.06 2.32 -8.00
CA ASP A 72 1.47 3.59 -8.56
C ASP A 72 2.57 3.41 -9.60
N ASN A 73 2.80 4.45 -10.38
CA ASN A 73 3.85 4.50 -11.39
C ASN A 73 5.03 5.36 -10.95
N GLY A 74 5.30 5.39 -9.66
CA GLY A 74 6.38 6.20 -9.09
C GLY A 74 7.76 5.59 -9.25
N ILE A 75 8.67 6.05 -8.40
CA ILE A 75 10.07 5.61 -8.49
C ILE A 75 10.28 4.15 -8.05
N GLY A 76 9.32 3.60 -7.31
CA GLY A 76 9.44 2.24 -6.79
C GLY A 76 10.51 2.12 -5.72
N PHE A 77 10.87 0.89 -5.40
CA PHE A 77 11.92 0.59 -4.44
C PHE A 77 12.43 -0.82 -4.70
N LYS A 78 13.60 -1.14 -4.18
CA LYS A 78 14.14 -2.48 -4.30
C LYS A 78 13.32 -3.44 -3.45
N GLN A 79 13.00 -4.59 -4.00
CA GLN A 79 12.15 -5.59 -3.31
C GLN A 79 12.73 -6.01 -1.96
N GLU A 80 14.04 -5.94 -1.78
CA GLU A 80 14.67 -6.27 -0.50
C GLU A 80 14.20 -5.34 0.64
N PHE A 81 13.63 -4.19 0.32
CA PHE A 81 13.12 -3.24 1.32
C PHE A 81 11.64 -3.41 1.61
N SER A 82 10.98 -4.40 1.00
CA SER A 82 9.53 -4.56 1.08
C SER A 82 8.97 -4.65 2.50
N GLU A 83 9.75 -5.12 3.47
CA GLU A 83 9.34 -5.15 4.86
C GLU A 83 9.82 -3.94 5.63
N LYS A 84 10.99 -3.43 5.28
CA LYS A 84 11.62 -2.32 6.01
C LYS A 84 10.85 -1.00 5.84
N ILE A 85 10.16 -0.83 4.72
CA ILE A 85 9.43 0.42 4.47
C ILE A 85 8.29 0.64 5.45
N PHE A 86 7.85 -0.40 6.16
CA PHE A 86 6.80 -0.29 7.18
C PHE A 86 7.35 -0.02 8.58
N MET A 87 8.67 0.06 8.73
CA MET A 87 9.26 0.33 10.03
C MET A 87 9.18 1.81 10.37
N LEU A 88 9.03 2.11 11.65
CA LEU A 88 8.98 3.49 12.13
C LEU A 88 10.27 4.22 11.74
N PHE A 89 10.11 5.48 11.29
CA PHE A 89 11.22 6.36 10.93
C PHE A 89 12.10 5.83 9.80
N ARG A 90 11.61 4.85 9.06
CA ARG A 90 12.32 4.35 7.88
C ARG A 90 11.92 5.14 6.65
N ARG A 91 12.90 5.61 5.92
CA ARG A 91 12.72 6.17 4.59
C ARG A 91 13.75 5.50 3.69
N LEU A 92 13.39 5.36 2.41
CA LEU A 92 14.30 4.77 1.44
C LEU A 92 15.04 5.90 0.75
N GLU A 93 16.27 5.71 0.40
CA GLU A 93 17.07 6.62 -0.44
C GLU A 93 16.84 8.11 -0.22
N THR A 94 17.73 8.92 -0.59
CA THR A 94 17.62 10.38 -0.68
C THR A 94 16.62 11.01 0.30
N GLU A 95 16.64 10.53 1.52
CA GLU A 95 15.69 10.94 2.56
C GLU A 95 15.63 12.45 2.74
N MET A 96 16.74 13.11 2.49
CA MET A 96 16.83 14.54 2.65
C MET A 96 16.02 15.31 1.61
N ASP A 97 15.65 14.67 0.51
CA ASP A 97 14.91 15.31 -0.55
C ASP A 97 13.40 15.32 -0.31
N TYR A 98 12.96 14.65 0.73
CA TYR A 98 11.54 14.48 0.99
C TYR A 98 11.18 14.91 2.40
N ASN A 99 10.09 15.67 2.50
CA ASN A 99 9.53 16.03 3.78
C ASN A 99 8.65 14.88 4.26
N GLY A 100 8.96 14.36 5.42
CA GLY A 100 8.16 13.31 5.99
C GLY A 100 8.84 12.75 7.23
N THR A 101 8.05 12.19 8.09
CA THR A 101 8.53 11.66 9.37
C THR A 101 8.95 10.20 9.28
N GLY A 102 8.62 9.51 8.18
CA GLY A 102 8.83 8.08 8.08
C GLY A 102 7.79 7.28 8.85
N LEU A 103 6.68 7.91 9.22
CA LEU A 103 5.62 7.25 10.00
C LEU A 103 4.46 6.76 9.16
N GLY A 104 4.25 7.32 7.98
CA GLY A 104 3.05 7.05 7.18
C GLY A 104 2.78 5.58 6.92
N LEU A 105 3.79 4.85 6.46
CA LEU A 105 3.61 3.43 6.15
C LEU A 105 3.52 2.56 7.41
N ALA A 106 4.23 2.94 8.48
CA ALA A 106 4.11 2.23 9.75
C ALA A 106 2.69 2.36 10.30
N ILE A 107 2.09 3.53 10.15
CA ILE A 107 0.70 3.76 10.54
C ILE A 107 -0.24 2.92 9.68
N CYS A 108 0.01 2.81 8.37
CA CYS A 108 -0.78 1.97 7.48
C CYS A 108 -0.79 0.53 7.95
N LYS A 109 0.38 0.00 8.29
CA LYS A 109 0.50 -1.37 8.78
C LYS A 109 -0.29 -1.55 10.08
N LYS A 110 -0.17 -0.60 11.00
CA LYS A 110 -0.89 -0.67 12.27
C LYS A 110 -2.40 -0.65 12.08
N ILE A 111 -2.89 0.19 11.18
CA ILE A 111 -4.33 0.27 10.89
C ILE A 111 -4.83 -1.07 10.34
N VAL A 112 -4.10 -1.64 9.38
CA VAL A 112 -4.49 -2.92 8.78
C VAL A 112 -4.49 -4.02 9.83
N GLU A 113 -3.48 -4.04 10.71
CA GLU A 113 -3.42 -5.01 11.79
C GLU A 113 -4.57 -4.84 12.79
N ASN A 114 -4.98 -3.60 13.06
CA ASN A 114 -6.13 -3.33 13.92
C ASN A 114 -7.43 -3.90 13.34
N HIS A 115 -7.47 -4.11 12.04
CA HIS A 115 -8.62 -4.70 11.35
C HIS A 115 -8.44 -6.20 11.12
N ASN A 116 -7.45 -6.81 11.77
CA ASN A 116 -7.11 -8.23 11.62
C ASN A 116 -6.71 -8.57 10.18
N GLY A 117 -6.13 -7.62 9.50
CA GLY A 117 -5.70 -7.77 8.12
C GLY A 117 -4.19 -7.82 7.98
N PHE A 118 -3.75 -7.85 6.74
CA PHE A 118 -2.33 -7.93 6.38
C PHE A 118 -2.05 -6.95 5.25
N ILE A 119 -0.88 -6.33 5.28
CA ILE A 119 -0.42 -5.47 4.19
C ILE A 119 0.97 -5.90 3.78
N LYS A 120 1.20 -5.91 2.47
CA LYS A 120 2.52 -6.16 1.93
C LYS A 120 2.80 -5.20 0.79
N ALA A 121 4.06 -5.03 0.47
CA ALA A 121 4.49 -4.11 -0.57
C ALA A 121 5.44 -4.82 -1.53
N ASP A 122 5.29 -4.49 -2.81
CA ASP A 122 6.17 -4.95 -3.86
C ASP A 122 6.65 -3.73 -4.62
N GLY A 123 7.95 -3.66 -4.88
CA GLY A 123 8.51 -2.53 -5.61
C GLY A 123 9.35 -2.98 -6.77
N ILE A 124 9.35 -2.17 -7.82
CA ILE A 124 10.25 -2.32 -8.95
C ILE A 124 10.86 -0.96 -9.20
N PRO A 125 12.18 -0.80 -8.96
CA PRO A 125 12.85 0.48 -9.15
C PRO A 125 12.59 1.04 -10.55
N GLY A 126 12.23 2.30 -10.62
CA GLY A 126 11.94 2.97 -11.88
C GLY A 126 10.57 2.66 -12.49
N THR A 127 9.83 1.73 -11.92
CA THR A 127 8.51 1.33 -12.45
C THR A 127 7.37 1.71 -11.53
N GLY A 128 7.52 1.46 -10.23
CA GLY A 128 6.50 1.83 -9.28
C GLY A 128 6.42 0.89 -8.09
N ALA A 129 5.36 1.07 -7.30
CA ALA A 129 5.12 0.29 -6.10
C ALA A 129 3.70 -0.25 -6.11
N VAL A 130 3.52 -1.39 -5.45
CA VAL A 130 2.22 -2.04 -5.29
C VAL A 130 2.05 -2.39 -3.81
N PHE A 131 1.00 -1.87 -3.21
CA PHE A 131 0.62 -2.23 -1.84
C PHE A 131 -0.61 -3.12 -1.90
N THR A 132 -0.50 -4.29 -1.31
CA THR A 132 -1.59 -5.26 -1.29
C THR A 132 -2.10 -5.40 0.13
N ILE A 133 -3.41 -5.19 0.31
CA ILE A 133 -4.07 -5.21 1.61
C ILE A 133 -5.08 -6.35 1.62
N TYR A 134 -4.98 -7.20 2.64
CA TYR A 134 -5.93 -8.28 2.86
C TYR A 134 -6.74 -7.95 4.08
N LEU A 135 -8.05 -7.79 3.93
CA LEU A 135 -8.97 -7.49 5.03
C LEU A 135 -9.99 -8.62 5.18
N PRO A 136 -10.26 -9.07 6.41
CA PRO A 136 -11.25 -10.12 6.64
C PRO A 136 -12.64 -9.71 6.16
N LYS A 137 -13.36 -10.66 5.63
CA LYS A 137 -14.76 -10.47 5.24
C LYS A 137 -15.69 -10.47 6.44
#